data_8329ca706d9b5858c38572a1ea2a0018
#
_entry.id   8329ca706d9b5858c38572a1ea2a0018
#
_cell.length_a   1.000
_cell.length_b   1.000
_cell.length_c   1.000
_cell.angle_alpha   90.00
_cell.angle_beta   90.00
_cell.angle_gamma   90.00
#
_symmetry.space_group_name_H-M   'P 1'
#
loop_
_entity.id
_entity.type
_entity.pdbx_description
1 polymer ?
#
loop_
_entity_poly.entity_id
_entity_poly.type
_entity_poly.pdbx_seq_one_letter_code
_entity_poly.pdbx_strand_id
1 'polypeptide(L)'
;MSRTESINKIISDLEDSKRKLSELRETVKSIIQKAHDFLGDPLFDYFFNQLNHAVDITYIAIRLAIEIIEQLLKQVRCVVQFFDLNTVWRTQIAKGFSDIHGNLSPGNSHVNGGVWTSEAASNYKECVTNQSTAVSQLSSASTKIADSLINTGRAHVTFFLTATAAVVDVVVWIIGAVTAAPPTGGLSLLAIIGKVLAVSLLIATLIGVLVTFVFAMIGSLDSIYDASTFGNASVFPTNAQNEPSWPDGSPAY
;
A
#
# COMPACT_ATOMS: atom_id res chain seq x y z
N MET A 1 9.03 -10.43 13.50
CA MET A 1 9.63 -9.57 12.47
C MET A 1 9.03 -8.18 12.60
N SER A 2 9.83 -7.13 12.74
CA SER A 2 9.31 -5.77 12.81
C SER A 2 8.77 -5.34 11.44
N ARG A 3 7.92 -4.31 11.39
CA ARG A 3 7.34 -3.79 10.13
C ARG A 3 8.43 -3.28 9.19
N THR A 4 9.40 -2.60 9.75
CA THR A 4 10.56 -2.08 9.01
C THR A 4 11.41 -3.22 8.44
N GLU A 5 11.62 -4.31 9.19
CA GLU A 5 12.30 -5.50 8.70
C GLU A 5 11.57 -6.14 7.52
N SER A 6 10.22 -6.23 7.59
CA SER A 6 9.42 -6.78 6.49
C SER A 6 9.56 -5.94 5.22
N ILE A 7 9.47 -4.62 5.32
CA ILE A 7 9.61 -3.71 4.18
C ILE A 7 11.03 -3.77 3.60
N ASN A 8 12.06 -3.75 4.45
CA ASN A 8 13.45 -3.83 4.01
C ASN A 8 13.74 -5.17 3.33
N LYS A 9 13.15 -6.28 3.84
CA LYS A 9 13.26 -7.59 3.20
C LYS A 9 12.63 -7.58 1.81
N ILE A 10 11.42 -7.05 1.65
CA ILE A 10 10.75 -6.92 0.35
C ILE A 10 11.64 -6.16 -0.63
N ILE A 11 12.17 -5.01 -0.22
CA ILE A 11 13.05 -4.18 -1.06
C ILE A 11 14.29 -4.98 -1.47
N SER A 12 14.97 -5.61 -0.51
CA SER A 12 16.17 -6.41 -0.77
C SER A 12 15.91 -7.57 -1.72
N ASP A 13 14.81 -8.32 -1.53
CA ASP A 13 14.46 -9.47 -2.38
C ASP A 13 14.12 -9.02 -3.82
N LEU A 14 13.46 -7.88 -3.99
CA LEU A 14 13.15 -7.31 -5.29
C LEU A 14 14.40 -6.76 -6.01
N GLU A 15 15.29 -6.07 -5.29
CA GLU A 15 16.54 -5.55 -5.86
C GLU A 15 17.48 -6.70 -6.28
N ASP A 16 17.62 -7.75 -5.47
CA ASP A 16 18.39 -8.94 -5.81
C ASP A 16 17.80 -9.67 -7.04
N SER A 17 16.47 -9.79 -7.10
CA SER A 17 15.76 -10.38 -8.24
C SER A 17 16.00 -9.57 -9.52
N LYS A 18 15.94 -8.24 -9.45
CA LYS A 18 16.24 -7.35 -10.58
C LYS A 18 17.68 -7.53 -11.08
N ARG A 19 18.64 -7.57 -10.16
CA ARG A 19 20.06 -7.77 -10.48
C ARG A 19 20.27 -9.11 -11.20
N LYS A 20 19.73 -10.20 -10.64
CA LYS A 20 19.83 -11.54 -11.23
C LYS A 20 19.23 -11.60 -12.64
N LEU A 21 18.07 -10.99 -12.86
CA LEU A 21 17.45 -10.92 -14.19
C LEU A 21 18.28 -10.11 -15.18
N SER A 22 18.91 -9.02 -14.74
CA SER A 22 19.77 -8.21 -15.59
C SER A 22 21.05 -8.97 -16.03
N GLU A 23 21.66 -9.72 -15.11
CA GLU A 23 22.80 -10.59 -15.39
C GLU A 23 22.41 -11.73 -16.35
N LEU A 24 21.22 -12.31 -16.15
CA LEU A 24 20.70 -13.39 -17.00
C LEU A 24 20.46 -12.93 -18.44
N ARG A 25 20.07 -11.69 -18.65
CA ARG A 25 19.90 -11.10 -19.99
C ARG A 25 21.15 -11.20 -20.83
N GLU A 26 22.32 -10.96 -20.27
CA GLU A 26 23.60 -11.08 -20.99
C GLU A 26 23.97 -12.56 -21.24
N THR A 27 23.61 -13.44 -20.29
CA THR A 27 23.81 -14.89 -20.45
C THR A 27 22.98 -15.44 -21.62
N VAL A 28 21.72 -15.04 -21.77
CA VAL A 28 20.85 -15.45 -22.87
C VAL A 28 21.44 -15.03 -24.22
N LYS A 29 22.00 -13.82 -24.36
CA LYS A 29 22.69 -13.38 -25.57
C LYS A 29 23.86 -14.32 -25.92
N SER A 30 24.66 -14.69 -24.94
CA SER A 30 25.82 -15.56 -25.16
C SER A 30 25.45 -16.96 -25.58
N ILE A 31 24.30 -17.48 -25.13
CA ILE A 31 23.79 -18.79 -25.54
C ILE A 31 23.42 -18.80 -27.02
N ILE A 32 22.75 -17.75 -27.52
CA ILE A 32 22.40 -17.62 -28.93
C ILE A 32 23.67 -17.65 -29.80
N GLN A 33 24.66 -16.84 -29.43
CA GLN A 33 25.89 -16.74 -30.18
C GLN A 33 26.59 -18.11 -30.28
N LYS A 34 26.72 -18.81 -29.14
CA LYS A 34 27.32 -20.15 -29.10
C LYS A 34 26.51 -21.20 -29.86
N ALA A 35 25.18 -21.14 -29.81
CA ALA A 35 24.31 -22.04 -30.58
C ALA A 35 24.49 -21.82 -32.10
N HIS A 36 24.58 -20.54 -32.51
CA HIS A 36 24.84 -20.19 -33.91
C HIS A 36 26.22 -20.70 -34.41
N ASP A 37 27.25 -20.55 -33.55
CA ASP A 37 28.62 -21.00 -33.90
C ASP A 37 28.74 -22.53 -33.97
N PHE A 38 27.90 -23.26 -33.24
CA PHE A 38 27.95 -24.74 -33.16
C PHE A 38 27.09 -25.46 -34.21
N LEU A 39 26.01 -24.85 -34.71
CA LEU A 39 24.98 -25.50 -35.52
C LEU A 39 24.93 -25.00 -36.98
N GLY A 40 26.00 -24.46 -37.54
CA GLY A 40 26.05 -23.85 -38.87
C GLY A 40 25.64 -24.74 -40.08
N ASP A 41 24.84 -25.76 -39.90
CA ASP A 41 24.34 -26.70 -40.90
C ASP A 41 22.85 -26.41 -41.24
N PRO A 42 22.48 -26.27 -42.54
CA PRO A 42 21.13 -25.94 -43.01
C PRO A 42 20.02 -26.94 -42.55
N LEU A 43 20.41 -28.14 -42.16
CA LEU A 43 19.46 -29.14 -41.60
C LEU A 43 18.83 -28.70 -40.27
N PHE A 44 19.36 -27.71 -39.61
CA PHE A 44 18.88 -27.23 -38.31
C PHE A 44 18.10 -25.90 -38.38
N ASP A 45 17.79 -25.38 -39.57
CA ASP A 45 17.07 -24.07 -39.73
C ASP A 45 15.74 -24.05 -38.99
N TYR A 46 15.00 -25.15 -38.99
CA TYR A 46 13.73 -25.29 -38.24
C TYR A 46 13.97 -25.19 -36.73
N PHE A 47 15.00 -25.85 -36.23
CA PHE A 47 15.36 -25.81 -34.81
C PHE A 47 15.86 -24.43 -34.40
N PHE A 48 16.63 -23.77 -35.25
CA PHE A 48 17.09 -22.37 -35.05
C PHE A 48 15.93 -21.40 -34.96
N ASN A 49 14.92 -21.51 -35.81
CA ASN A 49 13.74 -20.66 -35.75
C ASN A 49 12.96 -20.85 -34.44
N GLN A 50 12.83 -22.08 -33.96
CA GLN A 50 12.18 -22.37 -32.67
C GLN A 50 13.02 -21.84 -31.50
N LEU A 51 14.33 -21.99 -31.54
CA LEU A 51 15.25 -21.48 -30.53
C LEU A 51 15.23 -19.95 -30.47
N ASN A 52 15.32 -19.27 -31.61
CA ASN A 52 15.23 -17.82 -31.69
C ASN A 52 13.90 -17.32 -31.11
N HIS A 53 12.79 -17.97 -31.46
CA HIS A 53 11.49 -17.61 -30.92
C HIS A 53 11.40 -17.82 -29.39
N ALA A 54 11.94 -18.91 -28.85
CA ALA A 54 12.00 -19.17 -27.41
C ALA A 54 12.88 -18.13 -26.69
N VAL A 55 13.96 -17.68 -27.32
CA VAL A 55 14.84 -16.64 -26.80
C VAL A 55 14.13 -15.30 -26.77
N ASP A 56 13.43 -14.92 -27.84
CA ASP A 56 12.67 -13.66 -27.89
C ASP A 56 11.61 -13.61 -26.79
N ILE A 57 10.89 -14.72 -26.58
CA ILE A 57 9.92 -14.85 -25.51
C ILE A 57 10.60 -14.71 -24.13
N THR A 58 11.77 -15.33 -23.95
CA THR A 58 12.56 -15.23 -22.71
C THR A 58 12.97 -13.78 -22.46
N TYR A 59 13.40 -13.07 -23.48
CA TYR A 59 13.74 -11.65 -23.40
C TYR A 59 12.56 -10.78 -22.98
N ILE A 60 11.40 -11.01 -23.57
CA ILE A 60 10.16 -10.31 -23.24
C ILE A 60 9.79 -10.61 -21.77
N ALA A 61 9.87 -11.87 -21.35
CA ALA A 61 9.57 -12.27 -19.97
C ALA A 61 10.50 -11.60 -18.94
N ILE A 62 11.81 -11.58 -19.21
CA ILE A 62 12.80 -10.90 -18.36
C ILE A 62 12.52 -9.40 -18.27
N ARG A 63 12.24 -8.75 -19.40
CA ARG A 63 11.91 -7.33 -19.45
C ARG A 63 10.67 -7.01 -18.63
N LEU A 64 9.58 -7.74 -18.84
CA LEU A 64 8.34 -7.57 -18.10
C LEU A 64 8.54 -7.79 -16.59
N ALA A 65 9.30 -8.81 -16.20
CA ALA A 65 9.61 -9.06 -14.79
C ALA A 65 10.38 -7.88 -14.16
N ILE A 66 11.37 -7.32 -14.87
CA ILE A 66 12.10 -6.13 -14.41
C ILE A 66 11.16 -4.92 -14.26
N GLU A 67 10.28 -4.67 -15.23
CA GLU A 67 9.31 -3.57 -15.18
C GLU A 67 8.35 -3.72 -13.98
N ILE A 68 7.86 -4.93 -13.73
CA ILE A 68 7.00 -5.22 -12.56
C ILE A 68 7.76 -4.96 -11.26
N ILE A 69 9.00 -5.44 -11.14
CA ILE A 69 9.86 -5.21 -9.96
C ILE A 69 10.06 -3.72 -9.72
N GLU A 70 10.34 -2.94 -10.77
CA GLU A 70 10.52 -1.49 -10.64
C GLU A 70 9.26 -0.78 -10.17
N GLN A 71 8.09 -1.19 -10.63
CA GLN A 71 6.81 -0.64 -10.15
C GLN A 71 6.55 -1.02 -8.69
N LEU A 72 6.80 -2.27 -8.30
CA LEU A 72 6.67 -2.71 -6.91
C LEU A 72 7.62 -1.94 -6.00
N LEU A 73 8.88 -1.74 -6.39
CA LEU A 73 9.87 -0.97 -5.62
C LEU A 73 9.45 0.50 -5.41
N LYS A 74 8.85 1.12 -6.42
CA LYS A 74 8.32 2.49 -6.28
C LYS A 74 7.20 2.56 -5.26
N GLN A 75 6.29 1.60 -5.30
CA GLN A 75 5.09 1.60 -4.47
C GLN A 75 5.37 1.17 -3.02
N VAL A 76 6.24 0.18 -2.80
CA VAL A 76 6.53 -0.31 -1.45
C VAL A 76 7.13 0.78 -0.54
N ARG A 77 7.87 1.72 -1.11
CA ARG A 77 8.43 2.85 -0.36
C ARG A 77 7.34 3.79 0.19
N CYS A 78 6.20 3.89 -0.49
CA CYS A 78 5.07 4.70 -0.02
C CYS A 78 4.37 4.09 1.20
N VAL A 79 4.52 2.78 1.43
CA VAL A 79 3.87 2.09 2.56
C VAL A 79 4.33 2.62 3.91
N VAL A 80 5.59 3.04 4.01
CA VAL A 80 6.15 3.64 5.24
C VAL A 80 5.35 4.86 5.67
N GLN A 81 4.89 5.68 4.71
CA GLN A 81 4.13 6.90 4.99
C GLN A 81 2.81 6.63 5.73
N PHE A 82 2.13 5.49 5.47
CA PHE A 82 0.90 5.14 6.21
C PHE A 82 1.17 4.93 7.70
N PHE A 83 2.32 4.35 8.04
CA PHE A 83 2.71 4.12 9.44
C PHE A 83 3.15 5.42 10.12
N ASP A 84 3.86 6.28 9.41
CA ASP A 84 4.28 7.59 9.91
C ASP A 84 3.06 8.48 10.15
N LEU A 85 2.14 8.55 9.17
CA LEU A 85 0.88 9.29 9.31
C LEU A 85 0.02 8.72 10.45
N ASN A 86 -0.09 7.39 10.60
CA ASN A 86 -0.78 6.81 11.75
C ASN A 86 -0.22 7.33 13.07
N THR A 87 1.11 7.38 13.18
CA THR A 87 1.77 7.86 14.39
C THR A 87 1.42 9.33 14.66
N VAL A 88 1.49 10.18 13.64
CA VAL A 88 1.12 11.61 13.76
C VAL A 88 -0.34 11.77 14.18
N TRP A 89 -1.27 11.08 13.51
CA TRP A 89 -2.70 11.17 13.82
C TRP A 89 -3.01 10.70 15.24
N ARG A 90 -2.36 9.65 15.71
CA ARG A 90 -2.61 9.09 17.06
C ARG A 90 -1.95 9.90 18.17
N THR A 91 -0.67 10.26 18.00
CA THR A 91 0.13 10.82 19.09
C THR A 91 0.10 12.33 19.16
N GLN A 92 -0.20 13.00 18.05
CA GLN A 92 -0.24 14.47 18.00
C GLN A 92 -1.68 14.97 17.88
N ILE A 93 -2.44 14.51 16.89
CA ILE A 93 -3.76 15.07 16.61
C ILE A 93 -4.81 14.53 17.59
N ALA A 94 -5.01 13.21 17.68
CA ALA A 94 -6.00 12.64 18.59
C ALA A 94 -5.70 12.95 20.06
N LYS A 95 -4.41 12.86 20.43
CA LYS A 95 -3.97 13.25 21.79
C LYS A 95 -4.18 14.73 22.04
N GLY A 96 -3.87 15.61 21.10
CA GLY A 96 -4.10 17.04 21.22
C GLY A 96 -5.57 17.37 21.49
N PHE A 97 -6.50 16.76 20.74
CA PHE A 97 -7.92 16.89 21.00
C PHE A 97 -8.33 16.32 22.38
N SER A 98 -7.77 15.18 22.79
CA SER A 98 -8.03 14.60 24.10
C SER A 98 -7.56 15.52 25.23
N ASP A 99 -6.41 16.15 25.10
CA ASP A 99 -5.88 17.11 26.08
C ASP A 99 -6.76 18.37 26.15
N ILE A 100 -7.23 18.90 25.02
CA ILE A 100 -8.20 20.02 24.97
C ILE A 100 -9.52 19.62 25.62
N HIS A 101 -10.05 18.42 25.33
CA HIS A 101 -11.26 17.89 25.96
C HIS A 101 -11.13 17.86 27.49
N GLY A 102 -9.97 17.39 28.00
CA GLY A 102 -9.69 17.40 29.44
C GLY A 102 -9.74 18.80 30.06
N ASN A 103 -9.20 19.79 29.32
CA ASN A 103 -9.20 21.18 29.79
C ASN A 103 -10.59 21.85 29.72
N LEU A 104 -11.43 21.47 28.74
CA LEU A 104 -12.80 21.96 28.59
C LEU A 104 -13.82 21.22 29.48
N SER A 105 -13.38 20.26 30.29
CA SER A 105 -14.31 19.55 31.16
C SER A 105 -14.96 20.51 32.16
N PRO A 106 -16.27 20.34 32.43
CA PRO A 106 -16.98 21.24 33.39
C PRO A 106 -16.33 21.29 34.77
N GLY A 107 -15.60 20.25 35.17
CA GLY A 107 -14.85 20.20 36.42
C GLY A 107 -13.66 21.14 36.49
N ASN A 108 -13.05 21.45 35.34
CA ASN A 108 -11.92 22.38 35.22
C ASN A 108 -12.36 23.83 34.94
N SER A 109 -13.63 24.04 34.54
CA SER A 109 -14.19 25.37 34.41
C SER A 109 -14.54 25.92 35.80
N HIS A 110 -14.06 27.11 36.16
CA HIS A 110 -14.33 27.77 37.43
C HIS A 110 -15.82 28.00 37.70
N VAL A 111 -16.73 27.59 36.82
CA VAL A 111 -18.18 27.74 36.94
C VAL A 111 -18.80 26.71 37.94
N ASN A 112 -18.07 25.64 38.27
CA ASN A 112 -18.59 24.60 39.18
C ASN A 112 -18.43 24.93 40.68
N GLY A 113 -17.75 26.00 41.03
CA GLY A 113 -17.46 26.34 42.43
C GLY A 113 -18.59 27.09 43.19
N GLY A 114 -19.79 27.23 42.61
CA GLY A 114 -20.90 27.94 43.25
C GLY A 114 -20.74 29.45 43.35
N VAL A 115 -19.63 29.98 42.79
CA VAL A 115 -19.28 31.40 42.84
C VAL A 115 -20.02 32.19 41.76
N TRP A 116 -20.44 31.55 40.68
CA TRP A 116 -21.17 32.19 39.58
C TRP A 116 -22.45 31.41 39.29
N THR A 117 -23.62 32.02 39.65
CA THR A 117 -24.94 31.39 39.64
C THR A 117 -25.98 32.10 38.75
N SER A 118 -25.53 32.97 37.82
CA SER A 118 -26.43 33.69 36.92
C SER A 118 -26.84 32.87 35.71
N GLU A 119 -27.87 33.29 34.97
CA GLU A 119 -28.27 32.72 33.69
C GLU A 119 -27.09 32.67 32.71
N ALA A 120 -26.24 33.71 32.70
CA ALA A 120 -25.01 33.75 31.93
C ALA A 120 -24.05 32.59 32.30
N ALA A 121 -23.99 32.21 33.59
CA ALA A 121 -23.19 31.06 34.01
C ALA A 121 -23.76 29.73 33.49
N SER A 122 -25.09 29.61 33.43
CA SER A 122 -25.74 28.42 32.86
C SER A 122 -25.49 28.29 31.37
N ASN A 123 -25.62 29.38 30.62
CA ASN A 123 -25.35 29.43 29.17
C ASN A 123 -23.87 29.15 28.86
N TYR A 124 -22.95 29.70 29.66
CA TYR A 124 -21.50 29.43 29.53
C TYR A 124 -21.20 27.93 29.78
N LYS A 125 -21.83 27.31 30.81
CA LYS A 125 -21.64 25.92 31.12
C LYS A 125 -22.18 25.02 30.01
N GLU A 126 -23.29 25.34 29.40
CA GLU A 126 -23.85 24.62 28.26
C GLU A 126 -22.90 24.72 27.04
N CYS A 127 -22.43 25.92 26.74
CA CYS A 127 -21.46 26.14 25.67
C CYS A 127 -20.18 25.32 25.86
N VAL A 128 -19.57 25.35 27.05
CA VAL A 128 -18.36 24.56 27.37
C VAL A 128 -18.64 23.07 27.26
N THR A 129 -19.81 22.60 27.65
CA THR A 129 -20.22 21.19 27.51
C THR A 129 -20.32 20.78 26.05
N ASN A 130 -20.94 21.61 25.20
CA ASN A 130 -21.06 21.37 23.77
C ASN A 130 -19.70 21.36 23.09
N GLN A 131 -18.83 22.32 23.42
CA GLN A 131 -17.45 22.36 22.92
C GLN A 131 -16.64 21.14 23.37
N SER A 132 -16.75 20.74 24.62
CA SER A 132 -16.11 19.54 25.16
C SER A 132 -16.54 18.29 24.41
N THR A 133 -17.84 18.16 24.12
CA THR A 133 -18.40 17.05 23.33
C THR A 133 -17.87 17.07 21.89
N ALA A 134 -17.83 18.23 21.26
CA ALA A 134 -17.29 18.40 19.92
C ALA A 134 -15.81 17.97 19.84
N VAL A 135 -14.99 18.39 20.79
CA VAL A 135 -13.57 18.01 20.85
C VAL A 135 -13.40 16.50 21.10
N SER A 136 -14.25 15.89 21.93
CA SER A 136 -14.26 14.44 22.13
C SER A 136 -14.56 13.67 20.84
N GLN A 137 -15.50 14.17 20.04
CA GLN A 137 -15.80 13.60 18.71
C GLN A 137 -14.63 13.75 17.75
N LEU A 138 -13.94 14.91 17.72
CA LEU A 138 -12.74 15.10 16.92
C LEU A 138 -11.61 14.14 17.33
N SER A 139 -11.41 13.92 18.62
CA SER A 139 -10.46 12.93 19.13
C SER A 139 -10.80 11.51 18.66
N SER A 140 -12.09 11.15 18.73
CA SER A 140 -12.59 9.85 18.28
C SER A 140 -12.41 9.67 16.76
N ALA A 141 -12.79 10.66 15.96
CA ALA A 141 -12.61 10.65 14.50
C ALA A 141 -11.12 10.54 14.12
N SER A 142 -10.25 11.30 14.78
CA SER A 142 -8.80 11.25 14.57
C SER A 142 -8.22 9.87 14.89
N THR A 143 -8.74 9.20 15.93
CA THR A 143 -8.35 7.83 16.26
C THR A 143 -8.80 6.83 15.18
N LYS A 144 -10.02 6.97 14.66
CA LYS A 144 -10.51 6.13 13.55
C LYS A 144 -9.67 6.31 12.28
N ILE A 145 -9.28 7.55 11.96
CA ILE A 145 -8.36 7.83 10.85
C ILE A 145 -7.01 7.13 11.08
N ALA A 146 -6.46 7.23 12.28
CA ALA A 146 -5.22 6.53 12.61
C ALA A 146 -5.36 5.00 12.45
N ASP A 147 -6.47 4.40 12.90
CA ASP A 147 -6.74 2.98 12.76
C ASP A 147 -6.91 2.55 11.29
N SER A 148 -7.56 3.36 10.48
CA SER A 148 -7.66 3.12 9.03
C SER A 148 -6.30 3.17 8.35
N LEU A 149 -5.46 4.15 8.67
CA LEU A 149 -4.10 4.27 8.14
C LEU A 149 -3.24 3.05 8.46
N ILE A 150 -3.27 2.55 9.72
CA ILE A 150 -2.48 1.38 10.09
C ILE A 150 -2.98 0.09 9.44
N ASN A 151 -4.31 -0.06 9.30
CA ASN A 151 -4.90 -1.22 8.64
C ASN A 151 -4.58 -1.23 7.14
N THR A 152 -4.65 -0.07 6.49
CA THR A 152 -4.22 0.12 5.10
C THR A 152 -2.75 -0.21 4.95
N GLY A 153 -1.87 0.31 5.81
CA GLY A 153 -0.44 -0.01 5.79
C GLY A 153 -0.15 -1.50 5.94
N ARG A 154 -0.88 -2.21 6.84
CA ARG A 154 -0.74 -3.66 7.02
C ARG A 154 -1.18 -4.44 5.79
N ALA A 155 -2.30 -4.07 5.18
CA ALA A 155 -2.80 -4.69 3.96
C ALA A 155 -1.79 -4.54 2.82
N HIS A 156 -1.17 -3.36 2.66
CA HIS A 156 -0.11 -3.12 1.69
C HIS A 156 1.11 -4.01 1.93
N VAL A 157 1.60 -4.11 3.19
CA VAL A 157 2.73 -4.99 3.51
C VAL A 157 2.41 -6.43 3.12
N THR A 158 1.23 -6.95 3.45
CA THR A 158 0.80 -8.30 3.09
C THR A 158 0.77 -8.49 1.58
N PHE A 159 0.19 -7.53 0.85
CA PHE A 159 0.18 -7.55 -0.62
C PHE A 159 1.60 -7.63 -1.19
N PHE A 160 2.50 -6.72 -0.75
CA PHE A 160 3.86 -6.70 -1.27
C PHE A 160 4.67 -7.95 -0.91
N LEU A 161 4.46 -8.54 0.26
CA LEU A 161 5.08 -9.82 0.62
C LEU A 161 4.65 -10.93 -0.35
N THR A 162 3.35 -11.03 -0.63
CA THR A 162 2.81 -12.03 -1.56
C THR A 162 3.30 -11.79 -2.99
N ALA A 163 3.25 -10.55 -3.47
CA ALA A 163 3.72 -10.18 -4.79
C ALA A 163 5.22 -10.44 -4.96
N THR A 164 6.04 -10.10 -3.95
CA THR A 164 7.48 -10.35 -3.97
C THR A 164 7.79 -11.84 -4.00
N ALA A 165 7.13 -12.65 -3.18
CA ALA A 165 7.31 -14.10 -3.19
C ALA A 165 7.00 -14.70 -4.57
N ALA A 166 5.92 -14.26 -5.20
CA ALA A 166 5.54 -14.69 -6.53
C ALA A 166 6.57 -14.26 -7.60
N VAL A 167 7.08 -13.04 -7.52
CA VAL A 167 8.14 -12.55 -8.44
C VAL A 167 9.43 -13.33 -8.25
N VAL A 168 9.86 -13.57 -7.01
CA VAL A 168 11.06 -14.35 -6.71
C VAL A 168 10.96 -15.77 -7.28
N ASP A 169 9.82 -16.43 -7.13
CA ASP A 169 9.56 -17.76 -7.69
C ASP A 169 9.74 -17.76 -9.22
N VAL A 170 9.17 -16.76 -9.90
CA VAL A 170 9.31 -16.62 -11.36
C VAL A 170 10.78 -16.41 -11.76
N VAL A 171 11.49 -15.54 -11.03
CA VAL A 171 12.90 -15.23 -11.30
C VAL A 171 13.77 -16.49 -11.13
N VAL A 172 13.62 -17.22 -10.03
CA VAL A 172 14.35 -18.47 -9.77
C VAL A 172 14.09 -19.46 -10.88
N TRP A 173 12.85 -19.55 -11.34
CA TRP A 173 12.49 -20.47 -12.41
C TRP A 173 13.09 -20.05 -13.76
N ILE A 174 13.05 -18.77 -14.16
CA ILE A 174 13.67 -18.27 -15.39
C ILE A 174 15.17 -18.58 -15.38
N ILE A 175 15.85 -18.30 -14.25
CA ILE A 175 17.27 -18.61 -14.06
C ILE A 175 17.52 -20.11 -14.26
N GLY A 176 16.73 -20.97 -13.65
CA GLY A 176 16.84 -22.42 -13.77
C GLY A 176 16.69 -22.90 -15.22
N ALA A 177 15.72 -22.38 -15.95
CA ALA A 177 15.49 -22.72 -17.36
C ALA A 177 16.64 -22.29 -18.28
N VAL A 178 17.17 -21.09 -18.08
CA VAL A 178 18.30 -20.55 -18.87
C VAL A 178 19.60 -21.30 -18.56
N THR A 179 19.87 -21.61 -17.28
CA THR A 179 21.08 -22.37 -16.90
C THR A 179 21.05 -23.81 -17.40
N ALA A 180 19.86 -24.43 -17.53
CA ALA A 180 19.71 -25.75 -18.09
C ALA A 180 19.72 -25.79 -19.64
N ALA A 181 19.69 -24.65 -20.33
CA ALA A 181 19.64 -24.58 -21.77
C ALA A 181 20.88 -25.19 -22.48
N PRO A 182 22.15 -24.91 -22.08
CA PRO A 182 23.32 -25.46 -22.74
C PRO A 182 23.36 -27.00 -22.77
N PRO A 183 23.17 -27.72 -21.63
CA PRO A 183 23.23 -29.18 -21.63
C PRO A 183 22.06 -29.88 -22.37
N THR A 184 20.93 -29.16 -22.56
CA THR A 184 19.74 -29.72 -23.24
C THR A 184 19.67 -29.34 -24.72
N GLY A 185 20.72 -28.67 -25.27
CA GLY A 185 20.71 -28.20 -26.67
C GLY A 185 19.59 -27.17 -26.91
N GLY A 186 19.16 -26.44 -25.88
CA GLY A 186 18.09 -25.43 -25.99
C GLY A 186 16.67 -25.96 -25.78
N LEU A 187 16.46 -27.26 -25.61
CA LEU A 187 15.11 -27.82 -25.37
C LEU A 187 14.45 -27.27 -24.10
N SER A 188 15.24 -26.91 -23.08
CA SER A 188 14.72 -26.26 -21.86
C SER A 188 14.15 -24.86 -22.15
N LEU A 189 14.60 -24.18 -23.19
CA LEU A 189 14.03 -22.90 -23.63
C LEU A 189 12.64 -23.08 -24.24
N LEU A 190 12.35 -24.21 -24.88
CA LEU A 190 10.98 -24.53 -25.34
C LEU A 190 10.02 -24.74 -24.18
N ALA A 191 10.49 -25.23 -23.03
CA ALA A 191 9.71 -25.30 -21.82
C ALA A 191 9.33 -23.91 -21.26
N ILE A 192 10.05 -22.85 -21.63
CA ILE A 192 9.74 -21.46 -21.27
C ILE A 192 8.39 -21.03 -21.85
N ILE A 193 8.01 -21.52 -23.04
CA ILE A 193 6.72 -21.17 -23.66
C ILE A 193 5.55 -21.59 -22.78
N GLY A 194 5.58 -22.81 -22.23
CA GLY A 194 4.56 -23.27 -21.30
C GLY A 194 4.47 -22.47 -20.01
N LYS A 195 5.58 -21.86 -19.61
CA LYS A 195 5.65 -21.09 -18.38
C LYS A 195 5.50 -19.59 -18.58
N VAL A 196 5.69 -19.02 -19.77
CA VAL A 196 5.21 -17.67 -20.08
C VAL A 196 3.69 -17.62 -19.88
N LEU A 197 2.96 -18.67 -20.22
CA LEU A 197 1.54 -18.82 -19.87
C LEU A 197 1.33 -18.82 -18.36
N ALA A 198 2.15 -19.52 -17.59
CA ALA A 198 2.09 -19.52 -16.12
C ALA A 198 2.42 -18.13 -15.53
N VAL A 199 3.40 -17.39 -16.10
CA VAL A 199 3.72 -16.01 -15.72
C VAL A 199 2.56 -15.07 -16.04
N SER A 200 1.92 -15.23 -17.20
CA SER A 200 0.74 -14.44 -17.57
C SER A 200 -0.42 -14.69 -16.59
N LEU A 201 -0.61 -15.94 -16.17
CA LEU A 201 -1.61 -16.32 -15.17
C LEU A 201 -1.26 -15.71 -13.79
N LEU A 202 0.01 -15.71 -13.42
CA LEU A 202 0.50 -15.09 -12.21
C LEU A 202 0.27 -13.57 -12.22
N ILE A 203 0.59 -12.90 -13.33
CA ILE A 203 0.32 -11.46 -13.50
C ILE A 203 -1.19 -11.20 -13.38
N ALA A 204 -2.04 -12.01 -13.99
CA ALA A 204 -3.49 -11.89 -13.86
C ALA A 204 -3.94 -12.07 -12.39
N THR A 205 -3.34 -13.01 -11.68
CA THR A 205 -3.59 -13.23 -10.24
C THR A 205 -3.14 -12.04 -9.40
N LEU A 206 -1.96 -11.48 -9.68
CA LEU A 206 -1.46 -10.28 -9.01
C LEU A 206 -2.34 -9.05 -9.28
N ILE A 207 -2.85 -8.91 -10.51
CA ILE A 207 -3.83 -7.86 -10.85
C ILE A 207 -5.13 -8.07 -10.06
N GLY A 208 -5.62 -9.30 -9.96
CA GLY A 208 -6.80 -9.64 -9.15
C GLY A 208 -6.61 -9.29 -7.68
N VAL A 209 -5.45 -9.61 -7.10
CA VAL A 209 -5.07 -9.22 -5.72
C VAL A 209 -4.99 -7.69 -5.59
N LEU A 210 -4.42 -6.99 -6.58
CA LEU A 210 -4.35 -5.53 -6.60
C LEU A 210 -5.75 -4.90 -6.64
N VAL A 211 -6.65 -5.43 -7.45
CA VAL A 211 -8.06 -4.97 -7.54
C VAL A 211 -8.76 -5.16 -6.19
N THR A 212 -8.64 -6.34 -5.59
CA THR A 212 -9.20 -6.62 -4.24
C THR A 212 -8.64 -5.65 -3.21
N PHE A 213 -7.35 -5.35 -3.29
CA PHE A 213 -6.69 -4.39 -2.42
C PHE A 213 -7.21 -2.95 -2.63
N VAL A 214 -7.42 -2.51 -3.87
CA VAL A 214 -8.01 -1.20 -4.19
C VAL A 214 -9.43 -1.09 -3.61
N PHE A 215 -10.26 -2.13 -3.71
CA PHE A 215 -11.59 -2.15 -3.09
C PHE A 215 -11.52 -2.09 -1.56
N ALA A 216 -10.56 -2.76 -0.93
CA ALA A 216 -10.34 -2.64 0.51
C ALA A 216 -9.90 -1.23 0.93
N MET A 217 -9.08 -0.55 0.10
CA MET A 217 -8.73 0.86 0.30
C MET A 217 -9.96 1.78 0.20
N ILE A 218 -10.81 1.58 -0.80
CA ILE A 218 -12.04 2.37 -0.98
C ILE A 218 -12.92 2.22 0.27
N GLY A 219 -13.14 0.99 0.76
CA GLY A 219 -13.88 0.77 2.01
C GLY A 219 -13.25 1.42 3.25
N SER A 220 -11.92 1.51 3.29
CA SER A 220 -11.22 2.26 4.36
C SER A 220 -11.42 3.78 4.22
N LEU A 221 -11.45 4.30 2.99
CA LEU A 221 -11.73 5.70 2.71
C LEU A 221 -13.18 6.06 3.04
N ASP A 222 -14.14 5.19 2.73
CA ASP A 222 -15.54 5.35 3.14
C ASP A 222 -15.67 5.41 4.67
N SER A 223 -14.93 4.57 5.40
CA SER A 223 -14.89 4.61 6.88
C SER A 223 -14.29 5.93 7.40
N ILE A 224 -13.30 6.49 6.70
CA ILE A 224 -12.72 7.81 7.01
C ILE A 224 -13.72 8.91 6.69
N TYR A 225 -14.40 8.82 5.55
CA TYR A 225 -15.45 9.76 5.15
C TYR A 225 -16.62 9.73 6.15
N ASP A 226 -17.13 8.56 6.53
CA ASP A 226 -18.18 8.41 7.54
C ASP A 226 -17.73 8.93 8.91
N ALA A 227 -16.45 8.78 9.26
CA ALA A 227 -15.90 9.36 10.47
C ALA A 227 -15.77 10.88 10.39
N SER A 228 -15.57 11.45 9.19
CA SER A 228 -15.46 12.90 8.96
C SER A 228 -16.83 13.57 8.79
N THR A 229 -17.82 12.87 8.24
CA THR A 229 -19.21 13.29 8.28
C THR A 229 -19.74 12.98 9.68
N PHE A 230 -19.39 13.85 10.62
CA PHE A 230 -19.81 13.76 12.03
C PHE A 230 -21.29 13.37 12.10
N GLY A 231 -21.52 12.05 12.19
CA GLY A 231 -22.86 11.47 12.20
C GLY A 231 -23.68 12.07 13.33
N ASN A 232 -24.73 12.73 12.97
CA ASN A 232 -25.67 13.50 13.79
C ASN A 232 -25.15 14.90 14.20
N ALA A 233 -25.49 15.80 13.39
CA ALA A 233 -25.37 17.25 13.37
C ALA A 233 -25.69 18.04 14.66
N SER A 234 -25.94 17.40 15.79
CA SER A 234 -26.39 18.11 17.01
C SER A 234 -25.25 18.77 17.77
N VAL A 235 -23.99 18.38 17.53
CA VAL A 235 -22.83 18.92 18.26
C VAL A 235 -22.11 20.00 17.48
N PHE A 236 -22.16 19.91 16.15
CA PHE A 236 -21.66 20.96 15.26
C PHE A 236 -22.88 21.61 14.58
N PRO A 237 -23.36 22.76 15.10
CA PRO A 237 -24.45 23.47 14.47
C PRO A 237 -24.08 23.85 13.04
N THR A 238 -25.06 23.89 12.16
CA THR A 238 -24.84 24.37 10.79
C THR A 238 -24.85 25.89 10.74
N ASN A 239 -23.90 26.46 9.99
CA ASN A 239 -23.88 27.90 9.69
C ASN A 239 -24.98 28.26 8.66
N ALA A 240 -25.06 29.53 8.30
CA ALA A 240 -26.03 30.05 7.31
C ALA A 240 -25.85 29.40 5.90
N GLN A 241 -24.72 28.79 5.62
CA GLN A 241 -24.39 28.05 4.39
C GLN A 241 -24.68 26.55 4.49
N ASN A 242 -25.33 26.13 5.60
CA ASN A 242 -25.63 24.72 5.90
C ASN A 242 -24.37 23.82 6.08
N GLU A 243 -23.25 24.42 6.47
CA GLU A 243 -21.99 23.74 6.74
C GLU A 243 -21.82 23.54 8.25
N PRO A 244 -21.20 22.44 8.72
CA PRO A 244 -20.87 22.25 10.12
C PRO A 244 -19.99 23.41 10.63
N SER A 245 -20.39 24.02 11.73
CA SER A 245 -19.63 25.09 12.37
C SER A 245 -19.28 24.73 13.81
N TRP A 246 -18.24 25.39 14.35
CA TRP A 246 -17.90 25.22 15.75
C TRP A 246 -19.04 25.74 16.64
N PRO A 247 -19.36 25.04 17.76
CA PRO A 247 -20.39 25.50 18.69
C PRO A 247 -20.06 26.88 19.21
N ASP A 248 -20.93 27.85 18.88
CA ASP A 248 -20.74 29.23 19.28
C ASP A 248 -20.98 29.39 20.78
N GLY A 249 -20.15 30.22 21.42
CA GLY A 249 -20.36 30.68 22.80
C GLY A 249 -21.37 31.82 22.93
N SER A 250 -22.00 32.22 21.83
CA SER A 250 -22.98 33.29 21.86
C SER A 250 -24.30 32.78 22.38
N PRO A 251 -24.90 33.40 23.41
CA PRO A 251 -26.27 33.10 23.81
C PRO A 251 -27.19 33.40 22.61
N ALA A 252 -28.06 32.43 22.28
CA ALA A 252 -29.17 32.69 21.36
C ALA A 252 -30.06 33.77 22.01
N TYR A 253 -30.07 34.98 21.40
CA TYR A 253 -30.98 36.05 21.76
C TYR A 253 -32.34 35.81 21.07
#